data_f1bf7180d7992eef02cc76b3dfefeff7
#
_entry.id   f1bf7180d7992eef02cc76b3dfefeff7
#
_cell.length_a   1.000
_cell.length_b   1.000
_cell.length_c   1.000
_cell.angle_alpha   90.00
_cell.angle_beta   90.00
_cell.angle_gamma   90.00
#
_symmetry.space_group_name_H-M   'P 1'
#
loop_
_entity.id
_entity.type
_entity.pdbx_description
1 polymer ?
#
loop_
_entity_poly.entity_id
_entity_poly.type
_entity_poly.pdbx_seq_one_letter_code
_entity_poly.pdbx_strand_id
1 'polypeptide(L)'
;MASRKRKAPSTPTQARFDRSRFTSQEAWERYTDIVVPRKLLPERNVVVYYIEFDEFKEELERRHWDEKLTDFSDSSIDIAIVNEFYANLYDPEDKLPKQLRVRGHLVKFDEDTLNTFLKTPIVLEEGENLCTYSIFALLRPDPQELAAKLCIPGRGFELNADRQPLKILRKNMTTLAQTLSVLSFSNLITTYLPHI
;
A
#
# COMPACT_ATOMS: atom_id res chain seq x y z
N MET A 1 -66.13 -14.40 23.41
CA MET A 1 -65.22 -14.29 22.22
C MET A 1 -64.05 -13.39 22.55
N ALA A 2 -62.92 -13.97 22.76
CA ALA A 2 -61.69 -13.21 23.15
C ALA A 2 -60.94 -12.75 21.89
N SER A 3 -60.84 -11.45 21.70
CA SER A 3 -60.09 -10.82 20.59
C SER A 3 -58.58 -10.98 20.79
N ARG A 4 -57.90 -11.77 19.93
CA ARG A 4 -56.44 -11.90 19.87
C ARG A 4 -55.86 -10.63 19.28
N LYS A 5 -55.23 -9.78 20.10
CA LYS A 5 -54.37 -8.68 19.63
C LYS A 5 -53.17 -9.27 18.87
N ARG A 6 -53.07 -9.01 17.56
CA ARG A 6 -51.91 -9.31 16.74
C ARG A 6 -50.76 -8.38 17.19
N LYS A 7 -49.66 -8.97 17.67
CA LYS A 7 -48.42 -8.28 17.95
C LYS A 7 -47.86 -7.75 16.63
N ALA A 8 -47.60 -6.44 16.53
CA ALA A 8 -46.99 -5.85 15.38
C ALA A 8 -45.57 -6.43 15.22
N PRO A 9 -45.08 -6.65 13.98
CA PRO A 9 -43.73 -7.10 13.77
C PRO A 9 -42.77 -6.02 14.29
N SER A 10 -41.86 -6.40 15.20
CA SER A 10 -40.78 -5.54 15.67
C SER A 10 -39.88 -5.26 14.49
N THR A 11 -39.77 -4.00 14.10
CA THR A 11 -38.75 -3.50 13.16
C THR A 11 -37.38 -3.97 13.67
N PRO A 12 -36.55 -4.60 12.86
CA PRO A 12 -35.20 -4.99 13.30
C PRO A 12 -34.47 -3.73 13.76
N THR A 13 -34.10 -3.72 15.02
CA THR A 13 -33.28 -2.62 15.58
C THR A 13 -31.96 -2.64 14.81
N GLN A 14 -31.79 -1.67 13.94
CA GLN A 14 -30.54 -1.48 13.20
C GLN A 14 -29.38 -1.44 14.20
N ALA A 15 -28.47 -2.40 14.09
CA ALA A 15 -27.34 -2.52 15.02
C ALA A 15 -26.57 -1.19 15.01
N ARG A 16 -26.57 -0.52 16.15
CA ARG A 16 -25.95 0.78 16.28
C ARG A 16 -24.44 0.58 16.27
N PHE A 17 -23.75 1.06 15.23
CA PHE A 17 -22.29 0.99 15.17
C PHE A 17 -21.63 1.87 16.25
N ASP A 18 -20.44 1.49 16.68
CA ASP A 18 -19.65 2.23 17.66
C ASP A 18 -19.04 3.49 17.01
N ARG A 19 -19.60 4.64 17.31
CA ARG A 19 -19.16 5.95 16.78
C ARG A 19 -17.79 6.39 17.30
N SER A 20 -17.25 5.76 18.33
CA SER A 20 -15.89 6.04 18.80
C SER A 20 -14.84 5.38 17.89
N ARG A 21 -15.23 4.35 17.17
CA ARG A 21 -14.34 3.55 16.30
C ARG A 21 -14.57 3.79 14.81
N PHE A 22 -15.83 3.99 14.40
CA PHE A 22 -16.18 4.09 12.99
C PHE A 22 -16.79 5.44 12.65
N THR A 23 -16.37 5.99 11.51
CA THR A 23 -16.83 7.30 11.03
C THR A 23 -18.24 7.26 10.47
N SER A 24 -18.67 6.09 9.95
CA SER A 24 -20.00 5.91 9.37
C SER A 24 -20.50 4.47 9.55
N GLN A 25 -21.76 4.24 9.22
CA GLN A 25 -22.36 2.90 9.20
C GLN A 25 -21.69 2.01 8.14
N GLU A 26 -21.37 2.59 6.97
CA GLU A 26 -20.69 1.90 5.87
C GLU A 26 -19.29 1.45 6.29
N ALA A 27 -18.56 2.28 7.06
CA ALA A 27 -17.25 1.92 7.60
C ALA A 27 -17.35 0.71 8.54
N TRP A 28 -18.39 0.65 9.38
CA TRP A 28 -18.62 -0.49 10.26
C TRP A 28 -19.02 -1.76 9.48
N GLU A 29 -19.90 -1.66 8.50
CA GLU A 29 -20.27 -2.78 7.62
C GLU A 29 -19.07 -3.29 6.85
N ARG A 30 -18.26 -2.38 6.30
CA ARG A 30 -17.00 -2.74 5.66
C ARG A 30 -16.02 -3.44 6.60
N TYR A 31 -15.93 -2.99 7.85
CA TYR A 31 -15.12 -3.65 8.88
C TYR A 31 -15.53 -5.11 9.08
N THR A 32 -16.83 -5.36 9.28
CA THR A 32 -17.38 -6.69 9.57
C THR A 32 -17.37 -7.62 8.38
N ASP A 33 -17.73 -7.12 7.20
CA ASP A 33 -18.01 -7.96 6.04
C ASP A 33 -16.82 -8.12 5.10
N ILE A 34 -15.90 -7.15 5.13
CA ILE A 34 -14.78 -7.13 4.18
C ILE A 34 -13.42 -7.19 4.88
N VAL A 35 -13.18 -6.30 5.85
CA VAL A 35 -11.82 -6.13 6.40
C VAL A 35 -11.45 -7.26 7.35
N VAL A 36 -12.28 -7.54 8.36
CA VAL A 36 -12.01 -8.60 9.35
C VAL A 36 -11.89 -9.99 8.73
N PRO A 37 -12.74 -10.39 7.76
CA PRO A 37 -12.60 -11.70 7.12
C PRO A 37 -11.33 -11.84 6.26
N ARG A 38 -10.70 -10.73 5.85
CA ARG A 38 -9.47 -10.78 5.06
C ARG A 38 -8.27 -11.06 5.94
N LYS A 39 -7.44 -12.00 5.50
CA LYS A 39 -6.16 -12.26 6.14
C LYS A 39 -5.20 -11.11 5.79
N LEU A 40 -4.72 -10.40 6.81
CA LEU A 40 -3.61 -9.47 6.63
C LEU A 40 -2.35 -10.24 6.21
N LEU A 41 -1.70 -9.74 5.17
CA LEU A 41 -0.41 -10.26 4.77
C LEU A 41 0.65 -9.50 5.58
N PRO A 42 1.49 -10.20 6.35
CA PRO A 42 2.59 -9.53 7.05
C PRO A 42 3.57 -8.98 6.03
N GLU A 43 4.16 -7.85 6.33
CA GLU A 43 5.30 -7.34 5.61
C GLU A 43 6.46 -8.34 5.68
N ARG A 44 7.26 -8.38 4.63
CA ARG A 44 8.42 -9.27 4.60
C ARG A 44 9.57 -8.59 5.32
N ASN A 45 10.03 -9.22 6.38
CA ASN A 45 11.26 -8.80 7.04
C ASN A 45 12.47 -9.08 6.11
N VAL A 46 13.31 -8.08 5.93
CA VAL A 46 14.57 -8.20 5.17
C VAL A 46 15.71 -8.36 6.16
N VAL A 47 16.26 -9.56 6.24
CA VAL A 47 17.40 -9.85 7.10
C VAL A 47 18.69 -9.46 6.35
N VAL A 48 19.15 -8.23 6.56
CA VAL A 48 20.30 -7.66 5.83
C VAL A 48 21.65 -8.18 6.32
N TYR A 49 21.76 -8.69 7.56
CA TYR A 49 23.05 -9.04 8.18
C TYR A 49 23.81 -10.19 7.50
N TYR A 50 23.11 -11.03 6.75
CA TYR A 50 23.69 -12.21 6.09
C TYR A 50 23.75 -12.09 4.57
N ILE A 51 23.45 -10.90 4.04
CA ILE A 51 23.45 -10.73 2.59
C ILE A 51 24.84 -10.27 2.18
N GLU A 52 25.61 -11.16 1.59
CA GLU A 52 26.82 -10.85 0.81
C GLU A 52 26.43 -10.22 -0.53
N PHE A 53 25.67 -9.10 -0.47
CA PHE A 53 25.18 -8.42 -1.66
C PHE A 53 25.30 -6.91 -1.44
N ASP A 54 26.51 -6.41 -1.60
CA ASP A 54 26.86 -5.03 -1.29
C ASP A 54 26.04 -4.02 -2.09
N GLU A 55 25.84 -4.26 -3.39
CA GLU A 55 25.01 -3.39 -4.23
C GLU A 55 23.59 -3.19 -3.68
N PHE A 56 23.01 -4.24 -3.07
CA PHE A 56 21.69 -4.14 -2.47
C PHE A 56 21.70 -3.35 -1.18
N LYS A 57 22.72 -3.51 -0.36
CA LYS A 57 22.91 -2.72 0.87
C LYS A 57 23.07 -1.24 0.55
N GLU A 58 23.98 -0.92 -0.38
CA GLU A 58 24.21 0.45 -0.84
C GLU A 58 22.91 1.10 -1.35
N GLU A 59 22.10 0.34 -2.07
CA GLU A 59 20.83 0.86 -2.59
C GLU A 59 19.78 1.06 -1.49
N LEU A 60 19.74 0.22 -0.45
CA LEU A 60 18.89 0.42 0.71
C LEU A 60 19.30 1.65 1.51
N GLU A 61 20.60 1.81 1.78
CA GLU A 61 21.17 2.96 2.48
C GLU A 61 20.89 4.26 1.71
N ARG A 62 21.15 4.26 0.41
CA ARG A 62 20.88 5.41 -0.47
C ARG A 62 19.43 5.87 -0.44
N ARG A 63 18.48 4.93 -0.23
CA ARG A 63 17.04 5.19 -0.16
C ARG A 63 16.56 5.42 1.27
N HIS A 64 17.40 5.31 2.27
CA HIS A 64 17.03 5.31 3.69
C HIS A 64 15.97 4.25 4.02
N TRP A 65 16.07 3.07 3.39
CA TRP A 65 15.17 1.94 3.60
C TRP A 65 15.72 0.88 4.55
N ASP A 66 16.99 0.93 4.87
CA ASP A 66 17.70 0.00 5.75
C ASP A 66 17.03 -0.13 7.13
N GLU A 67 16.83 0.98 7.84
CA GLU A 67 16.15 0.98 9.14
C GLU A 67 14.68 0.54 9.04
N LYS A 68 13.99 0.95 7.96
CA LYS A 68 12.53 0.78 7.82
C LYS A 68 12.12 -0.63 7.41
N LEU A 69 13.00 -1.36 6.75
CA LEU A 69 12.73 -2.69 6.22
C LEU A 69 13.35 -3.81 7.04
N THR A 70 14.21 -3.47 7.99
CA THR A 70 14.90 -4.44 8.85
C THR A 70 14.43 -4.41 10.29
N ASP A 71 13.87 -3.30 10.76
CA ASP A 71 13.40 -3.13 12.14
C ASP A 71 11.87 -3.18 12.25
N PHE A 72 11.28 -4.22 11.68
CA PHE A 72 9.92 -4.58 12.06
C PHE A 72 10.00 -5.25 13.44
N SER A 73 9.92 -4.45 14.49
CA SER A 73 9.74 -5.01 15.83
C SER A 73 8.41 -5.77 15.82
N ASP A 74 8.52 -7.08 15.80
CA ASP A 74 7.43 -8.07 15.71
C ASP A 74 6.45 -7.99 16.91
N SER A 75 6.61 -6.97 17.73
CA SER A 75 6.14 -7.03 19.10
C SER A 75 4.81 -6.39 19.37
N SER A 76 4.10 -5.77 18.44
CA SER A 76 2.76 -5.28 18.82
C SER A 76 1.91 -4.61 17.75
N ILE A 77 1.87 -5.11 16.54
CA ILE A 77 0.84 -4.62 15.62
C ILE A 77 -0.51 -5.10 16.11
N ASP A 78 -1.30 -4.21 16.68
CA ASP A 78 -2.70 -4.50 17.00
C ASP A 78 -3.51 -4.57 15.69
N ILE A 79 -3.74 -5.81 15.25
CA ILE A 79 -4.50 -6.11 14.04
C ILE A 79 -5.87 -5.43 14.06
N ALA A 80 -6.48 -5.26 15.23
CA ALA A 80 -7.77 -4.60 15.33
C ALA A 80 -7.67 -3.10 15.01
N ILE A 81 -6.57 -2.45 15.34
CA ILE A 81 -6.29 -1.05 14.98
C ILE A 81 -6.10 -0.93 13.46
N VAL A 82 -5.33 -1.82 12.86
CA VAL A 82 -5.09 -1.85 11.41
C VAL A 82 -6.41 -2.07 10.66
N ASN A 83 -7.21 -3.02 11.09
CA ASN A 83 -8.51 -3.29 10.49
C ASN A 83 -9.45 -2.08 10.61
N GLU A 84 -9.46 -1.39 11.75
CA GLU A 84 -10.26 -0.20 11.99
C GLU A 84 -9.82 0.95 11.07
N PHE A 85 -8.50 1.14 10.91
CA PHE A 85 -7.94 2.11 9.97
C PHE A 85 -8.43 1.85 8.54
N TYR A 86 -8.27 0.63 8.03
CA TYR A 86 -8.69 0.28 6.66
C TYR A 86 -10.20 0.34 6.45
N ALA A 87 -10.99 0.09 7.48
CA ALA A 87 -12.44 0.23 7.39
C ALA A 87 -12.86 1.69 7.24
N ASN A 88 -12.22 2.60 8.00
CA ASN A 88 -12.49 4.02 7.96
C ASN A 88 -11.85 4.74 6.77
N LEU A 89 -10.87 4.14 6.10
CA LEU A 89 -10.17 4.71 4.95
C LEU A 89 -11.02 4.72 3.66
N TYR A 90 -12.16 4.03 3.65
CA TYR A 90 -12.96 3.89 2.44
C TYR A 90 -13.56 5.22 1.97
N ASP A 91 -12.98 5.75 0.92
CA ASP A 91 -13.41 6.97 0.24
C ASP A 91 -13.31 6.75 -1.29
N PRO A 92 -14.34 6.13 -1.91
CA PRO A 92 -14.30 5.77 -3.33
C PRO A 92 -14.26 6.99 -4.25
N GLU A 93 -14.61 8.17 -3.76
CA GLU A 93 -14.65 9.40 -4.53
C GLU A 93 -13.44 10.30 -4.27
N ASP A 94 -12.54 9.87 -3.38
CA ASP A 94 -11.33 10.62 -2.95
C ASP A 94 -11.62 12.08 -2.53
N LYS A 95 -12.75 12.27 -1.87
CA LYS A 95 -13.24 13.59 -1.46
C LYS A 95 -12.95 13.94 -0.02
N LEU A 96 -12.64 12.94 0.81
CA LEU A 96 -12.41 13.16 2.23
C LEU A 96 -10.98 13.68 2.46
N PRO A 97 -10.78 14.48 3.50
CA PRO A 97 -9.44 14.87 3.90
C PRO A 97 -8.61 13.63 4.25
N LYS A 98 -7.30 13.64 3.94
CA LYS A 98 -6.38 12.53 4.22
C LYS A 98 -6.11 12.40 5.73
N GLN A 99 -7.20 12.22 6.47
CA GLN A 99 -7.21 12.00 7.93
C GLN A 99 -8.44 11.20 8.31
N LEU A 100 -8.29 10.35 9.31
CA LEU A 100 -9.41 9.56 9.86
C LEU A 100 -9.23 9.30 11.35
N ARG A 101 -10.29 8.85 12.02
CA ARG A 101 -10.23 8.48 13.43
C ARG A 101 -9.94 6.98 13.58
N VAL A 102 -9.00 6.65 14.47
CA VAL A 102 -8.70 5.30 14.92
C VAL A 102 -8.67 5.31 16.44
N ARG A 103 -9.47 4.50 17.08
CA ARG A 103 -9.60 4.48 18.56
C ARG A 103 -9.83 5.87 19.18
N GLY A 104 -10.60 6.71 18.47
CA GLY A 104 -10.87 8.09 18.91
C GLY A 104 -9.76 9.11 18.60
N HIS A 105 -8.57 8.67 18.20
CA HIS A 105 -7.47 9.55 17.82
C HIS A 105 -7.54 9.92 16.34
N LEU A 106 -7.23 11.17 16.03
CA LEU A 106 -7.14 11.62 14.65
C LEU A 106 -5.78 11.24 14.07
N VAL A 107 -5.78 10.40 13.05
CA VAL A 107 -4.59 9.98 12.30
C VAL A 107 -4.59 10.71 10.96
N LYS A 108 -3.56 11.49 10.71
CA LYS A 108 -3.32 12.13 9.43
C LYS A 108 -2.42 11.24 8.58
N PHE A 109 -2.73 11.14 7.30
CA PHE A 109 -1.95 10.37 6.31
C PHE A 109 -1.83 11.13 4.99
N ASP A 110 -1.86 12.46 5.08
CA ASP A 110 -1.47 13.34 3.98
C ASP A 110 0.02 13.16 3.65
N GLU A 111 0.40 13.62 2.47
CA GLU A 111 1.75 13.44 1.92
C GLU A 111 2.82 14.02 2.84
N ASP A 112 2.61 15.22 3.36
CA ASP A 112 3.57 15.90 4.26
C ASP A 112 3.76 15.11 5.56
N THR A 113 2.67 14.64 6.16
CA THR A 113 2.70 13.85 7.39
C THR A 113 3.43 12.54 7.17
N LEU A 114 3.13 11.83 6.07
CA LEU A 114 3.79 10.56 5.74
C LEU A 114 5.26 10.76 5.43
N ASN A 115 5.63 11.75 4.63
CA ASN A 115 7.03 12.03 4.30
C ASN A 115 7.84 12.44 5.53
N THR A 116 7.25 13.20 6.43
CA THR A 116 7.88 13.56 7.71
C THR A 116 8.11 12.31 8.58
N PHE A 117 7.10 11.48 8.72
CA PHE A 117 7.19 10.23 9.50
C PHE A 117 8.21 9.26 8.89
N LEU A 118 8.19 9.11 7.58
CA LEU A 118 9.10 8.23 6.85
C LEU A 118 10.49 8.82 6.69
N LYS A 119 10.73 10.06 7.06
CA LYS A 119 11.99 10.79 6.82
C LYS A 119 12.38 10.78 5.32
N THR A 120 11.39 10.89 4.44
CA THR A 120 11.56 10.90 2.99
C THR A 120 11.02 12.20 2.41
N PRO A 121 11.62 13.36 2.71
CA PRO A 121 11.15 14.63 2.18
C PRO A 121 11.19 14.62 0.66
N ILE A 122 10.11 15.06 0.02
CA ILE A 122 10.12 15.30 -1.41
C ILE A 122 10.84 16.64 -1.62
N VAL A 123 12.01 16.57 -2.23
CA VAL A 123 12.74 17.76 -2.65
C VAL A 123 12.33 18.05 -4.09
N LEU A 124 11.60 19.15 -4.29
CA LEU A 124 11.28 19.67 -5.62
C LEU A 124 12.39 20.66 -6.02
N GLU A 125 12.83 20.61 -7.27
CA GLU A 125 13.69 21.62 -7.82
C GLU A 125 12.90 22.92 -8.05
N GLU A 126 13.61 24.05 -8.12
CA GLU A 126 12.96 25.36 -8.29
C GLU A 126 12.15 25.39 -9.61
N GLY A 127 10.83 25.59 -9.48
CA GLY A 127 9.90 25.57 -10.62
C GLY A 127 9.25 24.23 -10.93
N GLU A 128 9.59 23.14 -10.24
CA GLU A 128 8.94 21.84 -10.38
C GLU A 128 7.74 21.72 -9.44
N ASN A 129 6.63 21.19 -9.97
CA ASN A 129 5.41 20.91 -9.21
C ASN A 129 5.20 19.41 -8.98
N LEU A 130 6.10 18.57 -9.48
CA LEU A 130 5.96 17.12 -9.44
C LEU A 130 7.25 16.47 -8.90
N CYS A 131 7.09 15.40 -8.13
CA CYS A 131 8.25 14.61 -7.70
C CYS A 131 8.90 13.89 -8.89
N THR A 132 10.18 13.54 -8.74
CA THR A 132 11.01 12.87 -9.77
C THR A 132 10.32 11.63 -10.36
N TYR A 133 9.60 10.84 -9.55
CA TYR A 133 8.86 9.67 -10.05
C TYR A 133 7.71 10.08 -10.99
N SER A 134 6.96 11.11 -10.64
CA SER A 134 5.85 11.60 -11.48
C SER A 134 6.36 12.15 -12.80
N ILE A 135 7.47 12.90 -12.78
CA ILE A 135 8.14 13.38 -13.98
C ILE A 135 8.61 12.22 -14.86
N PHE A 136 9.29 11.24 -14.25
CA PHE A 136 9.74 10.04 -14.95
C PHE A 136 8.60 9.25 -15.59
N ALA A 137 7.48 9.08 -14.88
CA ALA A 137 6.31 8.38 -15.39
C ALA A 137 5.65 9.11 -16.57
N LEU A 138 5.61 10.46 -16.52
CA LEU A 138 5.07 11.29 -17.61
C LEU A 138 5.96 11.27 -18.85
N LEU A 139 7.27 11.25 -18.69
CA LEU A 139 8.24 11.24 -19.80
C LEU A 139 8.27 9.93 -20.58
N ARG A 140 7.60 8.88 -20.10
CA ARG A 140 7.59 7.54 -20.70
C ARG A 140 9.02 7.10 -21.05
N PRO A 141 9.77 6.62 -20.04
CA PRO A 141 11.18 6.28 -20.22
C PRO A 141 11.38 5.31 -21.38
N ASP A 142 12.48 5.47 -22.09
CA ASP A 142 12.82 4.61 -23.22
C ASP A 142 12.95 3.15 -22.73
N PRO A 143 12.24 2.20 -23.37
CA PRO A 143 12.32 0.79 -23.03
C PRO A 143 13.73 0.22 -23.11
N GLN A 144 14.58 0.72 -23.99
CA GLN A 144 15.98 0.26 -24.10
C GLN A 144 16.80 0.70 -22.90
N GLU A 145 16.64 1.94 -22.44
CA GLU A 145 17.29 2.43 -21.22
C GLU A 145 16.80 1.67 -19.98
N LEU A 146 15.50 1.38 -19.90
CA LEU A 146 14.96 0.55 -18.82
C LEU A 146 15.54 -0.85 -18.85
N ALA A 147 15.61 -1.48 -20.03
CA ALA A 147 16.21 -2.80 -20.15
C ALA A 147 17.69 -2.80 -19.77
N ALA A 148 18.43 -1.78 -20.16
CA ALA A 148 19.85 -1.65 -19.81
C ALA A 148 20.08 -1.54 -18.29
N LYS A 149 19.16 -0.91 -17.55
CA LYS A 149 19.23 -0.75 -16.09
C LYS A 149 18.73 -1.95 -15.31
N LEU A 150 17.69 -2.63 -15.82
CA LEU A 150 16.97 -3.65 -15.07
C LEU A 150 17.32 -5.08 -15.47
N CYS A 151 17.82 -5.28 -16.69
CA CYS A 151 18.05 -6.62 -17.24
C CYS A 151 19.51 -7.04 -17.19
N ILE A 152 19.71 -8.34 -17.16
CA ILE A 152 21.01 -8.96 -17.41
C ILE A 152 21.48 -8.55 -18.83
N PRO A 153 22.75 -8.25 -19.04
CA PRO A 153 23.28 -7.86 -20.36
C PRO A 153 22.83 -8.83 -21.47
N GLY A 154 22.30 -8.26 -22.55
CA GLY A 154 21.76 -9.05 -23.67
C GLY A 154 20.35 -9.59 -23.48
N ARG A 155 19.71 -9.32 -22.37
CA ARG A 155 18.28 -9.61 -22.10
C ARG A 155 17.46 -8.31 -22.16
N GLY A 156 16.13 -8.46 -22.24
CA GLY A 156 15.25 -7.30 -22.33
C GLY A 156 13.79 -7.68 -22.19
N PHE A 157 12.94 -6.83 -22.77
CA PHE A 157 11.50 -7.03 -22.82
C PHE A 157 11.10 -8.23 -23.67
N GLU A 158 10.03 -8.93 -23.26
CA GLU A 158 9.20 -9.65 -24.19
C GLU A 158 8.41 -8.66 -25.05
N LEU A 159 8.30 -8.98 -26.31
CA LEU A 159 7.60 -8.14 -27.29
C LEU A 159 6.19 -8.72 -27.53
N ASN A 160 5.24 -7.85 -27.78
CA ASN A 160 3.91 -8.23 -28.28
C ASN A 160 3.96 -8.61 -29.77
N ALA A 161 2.79 -8.91 -30.35
CA ALA A 161 2.67 -9.26 -31.75
C ALA A 161 3.14 -8.14 -32.70
N ASP A 162 3.02 -6.88 -32.27
CA ASP A 162 3.42 -5.68 -33.01
C ASP A 162 4.88 -5.28 -32.77
N ARG A 163 5.67 -6.17 -32.12
CA ARG A 163 7.08 -5.94 -31.72
C ARG A 163 7.28 -4.78 -30.76
N GLN A 164 6.23 -4.40 -30.02
CA GLN A 164 6.35 -3.40 -28.97
C GLN A 164 6.71 -4.05 -27.62
N PRO A 165 7.47 -3.37 -26.76
CA PRO A 165 7.80 -3.85 -25.43
C PRO A 165 6.56 -4.12 -24.60
N LEU A 166 6.40 -5.34 -24.10
CA LEU A 166 5.25 -5.77 -23.31
C LEU A 166 5.58 -5.85 -21.83
N LYS A 167 6.57 -6.64 -21.48
CA LYS A 167 6.99 -6.87 -20.08
C LYS A 167 8.43 -7.37 -20.00
N ILE A 168 9.08 -7.15 -18.87
CA ILE A 168 10.34 -7.80 -18.54
C ILE A 168 10.03 -9.05 -17.70
N LEU A 169 10.50 -10.21 -18.13
CA LEU A 169 10.38 -11.42 -17.33
C LEU A 169 11.39 -11.39 -16.18
N ARG A 170 11.00 -11.90 -15.02
CA ARG A 170 11.88 -11.99 -13.87
C ARG A 170 13.24 -12.64 -14.18
N LYS A 171 13.26 -13.73 -14.97
CA LYS A 171 14.49 -14.41 -15.40
C LYS A 171 15.42 -13.54 -16.24
N ASN A 172 14.95 -12.45 -16.79
CA ASN A 172 15.72 -11.49 -17.58
C ASN A 172 16.28 -10.34 -16.74
N MET A 173 15.81 -10.16 -15.51
CA MET A 173 16.21 -9.05 -14.63
C MET A 173 17.51 -9.39 -13.90
N THR A 174 18.29 -8.36 -13.58
CA THR A 174 19.44 -8.48 -12.66
C THR A 174 18.95 -8.92 -11.27
N THR A 175 19.83 -9.51 -10.46
CA THR A 175 19.52 -9.90 -9.09
C THR A 175 19.04 -8.71 -8.26
N LEU A 176 19.70 -7.56 -8.39
CA LEU A 176 19.29 -6.32 -7.72
C LEU A 176 17.86 -5.91 -8.11
N ALA A 177 17.57 -5.84 -9.40
CA ALA A 177 16.25 -5.46 -9.90
C ALA A 177 15.17 -6.47 -9.46
N GLN A 178 15.46 -7.77 -9.43
CA GLN A 178 14.53 -8.79 -8.92
C GLN A 178 14.24 -8.58 -7.42
N THR A 179 15.27 -8.36 -6.63
CA THR A 179 15.16 -8.19 -5.17
C THR A 179 14.39 -6.92 -4.84
N LEU A 180 14.74 -5.79 -5.44
CA LEU A 180 14.03 -4.52 -5.26
C LEU A 180 12.56 -4.60 -5.72
N SER A 181 12.28 -5.29 -6.84
CA SER A 181 10.90 -5.53 -7.29
C SER A 181 10.09 -6.29 -6.25
N VAL A 182 10.61 -7.39 -5.72
CA VAL A 182 9.92 -8.18 -4.70
C VAL A 182 9.68 -7.35 -3.45
N LEU A 183 10.68 -6.59 -3.02
CA LEU A 183 10.59 -5.73 -1.86
C LEU A 183 9.53 -4.64 -2.04
N SER A 184 9.55 -3.95 -3.17
CA SER A 184 8.58 -2.91 -3.51
C SER A 184 7.15 -3.46 -3.50
N PHE A 185 6.91 -4.58 -4.17
CA PHE A 185 5.58 -5.19 -4.21
C PHE A 185 5.11 -5.75 -2.87
N SER A 186 6.02 -6.19 -2.02
CA SER A 186 5.65 -6.77 -0.74
C SER A 186 5.43 -5.74 0.37
N ASN A 187 6.16 -4.63 0.33
CA ASN A 187 6.26 -3.71 1.45
C ASN A 187 5.86 -2.26 1.11
N LEU A 188 6.02 -1.83 -0.13
CA LEU A 188 5.85 -0.43 -0.51
C LEU A 188 4.64 -0.17 -1.39
N ILE A 189 4.23 -1.16 -2.17
CA ILE A 189 3.09 -1.04 -3.07
C ILE A 189 1.97 -1.90 -2.51
N THR A 190 1.00 -1.28 -1.87
CA THR A 190 -0.27 -1.92 -1.59
C THR A 190 -0.96 -2.16 -2.92
N THR A 191 -0.83 -3.37 -3.44
CA THR A 191 -1.54 -3.79 -4.64
C THR A 191 -3.02 -3.85 -4.32
N TYR A 192 -3.71 -2.79 -4.64
CA TYR A 192 -5.14 -2.85 -4.89
C TYR A 192 -5.31 -3.67 -6.17
N LEU A 193 -5.44 -4.97 -6.04
CA LEU A 193 -5.99 -5.76 -7.13
C LEU A 193 -7.50 -5.54 -7.09
N PRO A 194 -8.09 -4.78 -8.04
CA PRO A 194 -9.52 -4.82 -8.22
C PRO A 194 -9.84 -6.27 -8.56
N HIS A 195 -10.69 -6.89 -7.79
CA HIS A 195 -11.25 -8.18 -8.16
C HIS A 195 -12.09 -7.93 -9.43
N ILE A 196 -11.59 -8.44 -10.56
CA ILE A 196 -12.38 -8.70 -11.75
C ILE A 196 -13.35 -9.85 -11.42
#